data_3abca8727f635415cf7fd80211b5eed0
#
_entry.id   3abca8727f635415cf7fd80211b5eed0
#
_cell.length_a   1.000
_cell.length_b   1.000
_cell.length_c   1.000
_cell.angle_alpha   90.00
_cell.angle_beta   90.00
_cell.angle_gamma   90.00
#
_symmetry.space_group_name_H-M   'P 1'
#
loop_
_entity.id
_entity.type
_entity.pdbx_description
1 polymer ?
#
loop_
_entity_poly.entity_id
_entity_poly.type
_entity_poly.pdbx_seq_one_letter_code
_entity_poly.pdbx_strand_id
1 'polypeptide(L)'
;DRVLVNPSGNSNGSNAAATRSSSLPLTVVTAPRLAASSEPVAPAKPALPEIIRMSPSSSSSRTVTLRGDDRGQFKVEARVDGRRMEFMVDTGASAVALRASDAAKLGIHPSESDYKVKVQTANGMSRAALARIDVIEIENIVVRDVVALVQPDEALKGNLLGMTFLSRIRFVHDRGRLVLEQ
;
A
#
# COMPACT_ATOMS: atom_id res chain seq x y z
N ASP A 1 36.58 -43.70 -20.54
CA ASP A 1 37.65 -43.15 -21.37
C ASP A 1 37.44 -41.65 -21.57
N ARG A 2 38.38 -40.96 -20.96
CA ARG A 2 39.01 -39.67 -21.35
C ARG A 2 38.11 -38.46 -21.56
N VAL A 3 38.19 -37.48 -20.68
CA VAL A 3 39.27 -36.53 -20.36
C VAL A 3 39.15 -35.18 -21.09
N LEU A 4 39.02 -34.11 -20.29
CA LEU A 4 39.63 -32.75 -20.40
C LEU A 4 39.13 -31.88 -21.58
N VAL A 5 39.04 -30.60 -21.48
CA VAL A 5 39.81 -29.51 -20.85
C VAL A 5 39.03 -28.21 -20.83
N ASN A 6 39.21 -27.44 -19.79
CA ASN A 6 39.02 -26.00 -19.80
C ASN A 6 40.25 -25.36 -20.54
N PRO A 7 40.18 -24.19 -21.14
CA PRO A 7 40.76 -23.05 -20.45
C PRO A 7 40.10 -21.68 -20.72
N SER A 8 40.01 -20.89 -19.68
CA SER A 8 40.57 -19.52 -19.50
C SER A 8 40.61 -18.55 -20.67
N GLY A 9 40.02 -17.39 -20.48
CA GLY A 9 40.18 -16.17 -21.25
C GLY A 9 39.78 -14.94 -20.51
N ASN A 10 40.68 -14.46 -19.73
CA ASN A 10 40.90 -13.16 -19.11
C ASN A 10 40.93 -11.99 -20.11
N SER A 11 40.33 -10.86 -19.79
CA SER A 11 40.82 -9.47 -20.07
C SER A 11 39.76 -8.48 -19.56
N ASN A 12 39.93 -7.87 -18.45
CA ASN A 12 40.63 -6.65 -18.13
C ASN A 12 40.33 -5.49 -19.08
N GLY A 13 39.64 -4.46 -18.56
CA GLY A 13 39.35 -3.20 -19.24
C GLY A 13 38.90 -2.16 -18.23
N SER A 14 39.85 -1.67 -17.44
CA SER A 14 39.76 -0.42 -16.69
C SER A 14 39.52 0.73 -17.64
N ASN A 15 38.60 1.63 -17.32
CA ASN A 15 38.77 3.01 -17.68
C ASN A 15 38.13 3.93 -16.62
N ALA A 16 39.02 4.61 -15.97
CA ALA A 16 38.77 5.71 -15.04
C ALA A 16 38.69 7.05 -15.78
N ALA A 17 38.23 8.05 -15.05
CA ALA A 17 38.26 9.50 -15.30
C ALA A 17 37.08 10.03 -16.16
N ALA A 18 36.42 11.09 -15.77
CA ALA A 18 36.90 12.32 -15.18
C ALA A 18 35.77 13.13 -14.52
N THR A 19 36.07 13.63 -13.38
CA THR A 19 35.55 14.79 -12.67
C THR A 19 35.34 16.01 -13.60
N ARG A 20 34.19 16.63 -13.58
CA ARG A 20 34.04 18.06 -13.83
C ARG A 20 33.01 18.68 -12.89
N SER A 21 33.57 19.31 -11.87
CA SER A 21 32.99 20.38 -11.09
C SER A 21 32.73 21.59 -11.99
N SER A 22 31.54 22.13 -11.93
CA SER A 22 31.26 23.47 -12.45
C SER A 22 30.40 24.22 -11.45
N SER A 23 31.08 24.89 -10.59
CA SER A 23 30.59 26.01 -9.79
C SER A 23 30.38 27.21 -10.69
N LEU A 24 29.22 27.84 -10.65
CA LEU A 24 28.97 29.17 -11.16
C LEU A 24 28.40 30.08 -10.07
N PRO A 25 28.71 31.38 -10.11
CA PRO A 25 28.74 32.22 -8.90
C PRO A 25 27.43 32.94 -8.62
N LEU A 26 27.26 33.23 -7.35
CA LEU A 26 26.30 34.16 -6.79
C LEU A 26 26.53 35.59 -7.36
N THR A 27 25.50 36.15 -7.94
CA THR A 27 25.48 37.60 -8.24
C THR A 27 24.56 38.28 -7.22
N VAL A 28 25.20 38.97 -6.30
CA VAL A 28 24.60 39.93 -5.38
C VAL A 28 24.31 41.19 -6.19
N VAL A 29 23.09 41.65 -6.25
CA VAL A 29 22.75 43.00 -6.71
C VAL A 29 22.21 43.80 -5.55
N THR A 30 23.02 44.76 -5.19
CA THR A 30 22.82 45.80 -4.18
C THR A 30 21.75 46.80 -4.60
N ALA A 31 20.98 47.26 -3.61
CA ALA A 31 19.96 48.30 -3.67
C ALA A 31 20.51 49.68 -4.03
N PRO A 32 19.63 50.62 -4.38
CA PRO A 32 19.76 51.91 -3.74
C PRO A 32 18.51 52.38 -3.01
N ARG A 33 18.82 52.91 -1.86
CA ARG A 33 18.00 53.64 -0.92
C ARG A 33 17.74 55.04 -1.45
N LEU A 34 16.50 55.53 -1.47
CA LEU A 34 16.17 56.95 -1.47
C LEU A 34 15.02 57.21 -0.48
N ALA A 35 15.33 58.12 0.44
CA ALA A 35 14.47 58.65 1.44
C ALA A 35 13.66 59.86 0.94
N ALA A 36 12.47 60.04 1.47
CA ALA A 36 11.87 61.32 1.89
C ALA A 36 10.43 61.10 2.37
N SER A 37 10.23 61.24 3.64
CA SER A 37 9.41 62.25 4.32
C SER A 37 7.98 62.51 3.82
N SER A 38 6.99 62.21 4.65
CA SER A 38 6.20 63.18 5.42
C SER A 38 4.90 62.54 5.96
N GLU A 39 4.61 62.91 7.16
CA GLU A 39 3.59 62.56 8.14
C GLU A 39 2.13 62.83 7.75
N PRO A 40 1.19 62.74 8.75
CA PRO A 40 0.39 61.55 9.07
C PRO A 40 -1.09 61.82 8.80
N VAL A 41 -1.82 60.82 8.43
CA VAL A 41 -3.29 60.83 8.51
C VAL A 41 -3.72 59.59 9.30
N ALA A 42 -4.21 59.81 10.49
CA ALA A 42 -4.85 58.81 11.33
C ALA A 42 -6.32 58.60 10.92
N PRO A 43 -7.01 57.67 11.54
CA PRO A 43 -7.10 56.26 11.16
C PRO A 43 -8.52 55.88 10.70
N ALA A 44 -8.66 55.21 9.65
CA ALA A 44 -9.86 54.40 9.41
C ALA A 44 -9.50 52.94 9.69
N LYS A 45 -10.12 52.41 10.71
CA LYS A 45 -10.07 51.02 11.12
C LYS A 45 -10.64 50.14 10.01
N PRO A 46 -9.83 49.38 9.30
CA PRO A 46 -10.40 48.36 8.41
C PRO A 46 -10.92 47.22 9.29
N ALA A 47 -12.21 46.95 9.12
CA ALA A 47 -12.78 45.71 9.62
C ALA A 47 -11.95 44.55 9.05
N LEU A 48 -11.36 43.77 9.94
CA LEU A 48 -10.73 42.48 9.59
C LEU A 48 -11.76 41.62 8.88
N PRO A 49 -11.43 41.03 7.72
CA PRO A 49 -12.28 40.01 7.16
C PRO A 49 -12.36 38.89 8.19
N GLU A 50 -13.57 38.60 8.56
CA GLU A 50 -13.93 37.46 9.38
C GLU A 50 -13.32 36.25 8.73
N ILE A 51 -12.22 35.75 9.28
CA ILE A 51 -11.64 34.48 8.90
C ILE A 51 -12.74 33.48 9.21
N ILE A 52 -13.42 33.04 8.17
CA ILE A 52 -14.28 31.89 8.24
C ILE A 52 -13.37 30.76 8.77
N ARG A 53 -13.48 30.54 10.07
CA ARG A 53 -12.95 29.33 10.67
C ARG A 53 -13.70 28.18 10.00
N MET A 54 -13.16 27.69 8.93
CA MET A 54 -13.51 26.35 8.47
C MET A 54 -13.16 25.46 9.66
N SER A 55 -14.17 25.11 10.42
CA SER A 55 -14.06 24.00 11.36
C SER A 55 -13.49 22.83 10.56
N PRO A 56 -12.44 22.18 11.03
CA PRO A 56 -12.03 20.95 10.38
C PRO A 56 -13.28 20.09 10.39
N SER A 57 -13.77 19.76 9.19
CA SER A 57 -14.73 18.68 9.05
C SER A 57 -14.10 17.53 9.80
N SER A 58 -14.70 17.12 10.89
CA SER A 58 -14.38 15.89 11.56
C SER A 58 -14.70 14.79 10.55
N SER A 59 -13.75 14.51 9.65
CA SER A 59 -13.69 13.23 8.99
C SER A 59 -13.51 12.25 10.13
N SER A 60 -14.61 11.69 10.59
CA SER A 60 -14.55 10.58 11.54
C SER A 60 -13.76 9.50 10.86
N SER A 61 -12.47 9.43 11.17
CA SER A 61 -11.60 8.37 10.68
C SER A 61 -12.23 7.05 11.11
N ARG A 62 -12.49 6.21 10.14
CA ARG A 62 -13.03 4.87 10.37
C ARG A 62 -11.88 4.01 10.86
N THR A 63 -11.92 3.66 12.13
CA THR A 63 -10.81 2.96 12.77
C THR A 63 -11.29 1.62 13.31
N VAL A 64 -10.55 0.56 13.01
CA VAL A 64 -10.76 -0.81 13.53
C VAL A 64 -9.46 -1.28 14.17
N THR A 65 -9.53 -1.80 15.39
CA THR A 65 -8.36 -2.32 16.11
C THR A 65 -8.46 -3.82 16.28
N LEU A 66 -7.51 -4.54 15.70
CA LEU A 66 -7.38 -5.98 15.81
C LEU A 66 -6.32 -6.33 16.87
N ARG A 67 -6.54 -7.42 17.58
CA ARG A 67 -5.54 -8.01 18.49
C ARG A 67 -4.91 -9.22 17.83
N GLY A 68 -3.59 -9.35 17.97
CA GLY A 68 -2.88 -10.54 17.55
C GLY A 68 -3.27 -11.75 18.42
N ASP A 69 -3.29 -12.93 17.80
CA ASP A 69 -3.38 -14.19 18.51
C ASP A 69 -2.03 -14.54 19.19
N ASP A 70 -1.96 -15.68 19.87
CA ASP A 70 -0.76 -16.17 20.57
C ASP A 70 0.44 -16.37 19.65
N ARG A 71 0.22 -16.41 18.33
CA ARG A 71 1.26 -16.51 17.30
C ARG A 71 1.59 -15.17 16.65
N GLY A 72 0.95 -14.10 17.11
CA GLY A 72 1.10 -12.75 16.55
C GLY A 72 0.37 -12.57 15.22
N GLN A 73 -0.58 -13.45 14.87
CA GLN A 73 -1.38 -13.33 13.65
C GLN A 73 -2.65 -12.52 13.94
N PHE A 74 -3.06 -11.70 12.98
CA PHE A 74 -4.27 -10.90 13.08
C PHE A 74 -5.36 -11.52 12.22
N LYS A 75 -6.46 -11.90 12.86
CA LYS A 75 -7.66 -12.39 12.20
C LYS A 75 -8.75 -11.34 12.23
N VAL A 76 -9.53 -11.26 11.18
CA VAL A 76 -10.64 -10.33 11.06
C VAL A 76 -11.80 -10.97 10.31
N GLU A 77 -13.00 -10.75 10.81
CA GLU A 77 -14.21 -11.04 10.06
C GLU A 77 -14.52 -9.87 9.14
N ALA A 78 -14.64 -10.15 7.86
CA ALA A 78 -15.01 -9.18 6.84
C ALA A 78 -16.31 -9.60 6.16
N ARG A 79 -17.07 -8.64 5.68
CA ARG A 79 -18.19 -8.88 4.79
C ARG A 79 -17.71 -8.67 3.35
N VAL A 80 -17.77 -9.72 2.57
CA VAL A 80 -17.37 -9.75 1.16
C VAL A 80 -18.60 -9.95 0.31
N ASP A 81 -18.94 -8.97 -0.52
CA ASP A 81 -20.17 -8.98 -1.35
C ASP A 81 -21.41 -9.43 -0.56
N GLY A 82 -21.53 -8.91 0.68
CA GLY A 82 -22.62 -9.20 1.59
C GLY A 82 -22.48 -10.49 2.42
N ARG A 83 -21.48 -11.33 2.21
CA ARG A 83 -21.24 -12.57 2.96
C ARG A 83 -20.11 -12.42 3.97
N ARG A 84 -20.30 -12.95 5.18
CA ARG A 84 -19.28 -12.95 6.23
C ARG A 84 -18.23 -14.02 5.97
N MET A 85 -16.96 -13.63 6.09
CA MET A 85 -15.80 -14.50 5.90
C MET A 85 -14.69 -14.11 6.84
N GLU A 86 -13.95 -15.08 7.36
CA GLU A 86 -12.74 -14.85 8.16
C GLU A 86 -11.53 -14.68 7.24
N PHE A 87 -10.71 -13.71 7.56
CA PHE A 87 -9.42 -13.46 6.91
C PHE A 87 -8.30 -13.37 7.93
N MET A 88 -7.13 -13.82 7.54
CA MET A 88 -5.89 -13.48 8.20
C MET A 88 -5.26 -12.28 7.49
N VAL A 89 -4.89 -11.25 8.23
CA VAL A 89 -4.18 -10.09 7.67
C VAL A 89 -2.75 -10.51 7.35
N ASP A 90 -2.37 -10.39 6.09
CA ASP A 90 -1.05 -10.81 5.60
C ASP A 90 -0.43 -9.74 4.70
N THR A 91 0.50 -8.97 5.25
CA THR A 91 1.26 -7.95 4.51
C THR A 91 2.27 -8.53 3.52
N GLY A 92 2.58 -9.83 3.63
CA GLY A 92 3.42 -10.57 2.68
C GLY A 92 2.65 -11.05 1.45
N ALA A 93 1.31 -11.10 1.53
CA ALA A 93 0.48 -11.46 0.38
C ALA A 93 0.26 -10.22 -0.51
N SER A 94 0.65 -10.32 -1.78
CA SER A 94 0.50 -9.21 -2.75
C SER A 94 -0.97 -8.91 -3.09
N ALA A 95 -1.86 -9.88 -2.93
CA ALA A 95 -3.28 -9.75 -3.21
C ALA A 95 -4.12 -10.43 -2.12
N VAL A 96 -5.40 -10.05 -2.04
CA VAL A 96 -6.39 -10.81 -1.30
C VAL A 96 -6.43 -12.22 -1.88
N ALA A 97 -6.36 -13.25 -1.03
CA ALA A 97 -6.43 -14.63 -1.46
C ALA A 97 -7.63 -15.33 -0.85
N LEU A 98 -8.41 -16.00 -1.69
CA LEU A 98 -9.58 -16.78 -1.32
C LEU A 98 -9.33 -18.26 -1.59
N ARG A 99 -9.77 -19.10 -0.69
CA ARG A 99 -9.90 -20.54 -0.96
C ARG A 99 -10.99 -20.77 -2.02
N ALA A 100 -10.81 -21.76 -2.86
CA ALA A 100 -11.80 -22.08 -3.90
C ALA A 100 -13.19 -22.36 -3.30
N SER A 101 -13.27 -23.06 -2.17
CA SER A 101 -14.51 -23.32 -1.45
C SER A 101 -15.18 -22.05 -0.90
N ASP A 102 -14.40 -21.05 -0.52
CA ASP A 102 -14.91 -19.78 -0.02
C ASP A 102 -15.30 -18.83 -1.17
N ALA A 103 -14.53 -18.80 -2.25
CA ALA A 103 -14.87 -18.10 -3.47
C ALA A 103 -16.21 -18.59 -4.07
N ALA A 104 -16.44 -19.90 -4.02
CA ALA A 104 -17.71 -20.51 -4.47
C ALA A 104 -18.92 -19.97 -3.68
N LYS A 105 -18.78 -19.68 -2.40
CA LYS A 105 -19.85 -19.05 -1.60
C LYS A 105 -20.20 -17.65 -2.08
N LEU A 106 -19.27 -16.96 -2.75
CA LEU A 106 -19.47 -15.65 -3.39
C LEU A 106 -20.01 -15.77 -4.81
N GLY A 107 -20.22 -16.98 -5.33
CA GLY A 107 -20.60 -17.21 -6.72
C GLY A 107 -19.40 -17.15 -7.69
N ILE A 108 -18.18 -17.14 -7.18
CA ILE A 108 -16.96 -17.14 -7.98
C ILE A 108 -16.50 -18.59 -8.19
N HIS A 109 -16.62 -19.09 -9.40
CA HIS A 109 -16.34 -20.47 -9.77
C HIS A 109 -15.32 -20.52 -10.93
N PRO A 110 -14.02 -20.33 -10.67
CA PRO A 110 -13.01 -20.44 -11.71
C PRO A 110 -12.96 -21.87 -12.26
N SER A 111 -12.84 -21.99 -13.57
CA SER A 111 -12.52 -23.26 -14.23
C SER A 111 -11.03 -23.59 -14.09
N GLU A 112 -10.63 -24.84 -14.32
CA GLU A 112 -9.22 -25.20 -14.26
C GLU A 112 -8.34 -24.35 -15.20
N SER A 113 -8.87 -23.95 -16.34
CA SER A 113 -8.18 -23.10 -17.31
C SER A 113 -7.94 -21.66 -16.81
N ASP A 114 -8.61 -21.23 -15.75
CA ASP A 114 -8.47 -19.88 -15.17
C ASP A 114 -7.31 -19.79 -14.19
N TYR A 115 -6.80 -20.91 -13.68
CA TYR A 115 -5.66 -20.97 -12.76
C TYR A 115 -4.32 -20.74 -13.48
N LYS A 116 -4.16 -19.53 -14.05
CA LYS A 116 -2.98 -19.14 -14.85
C LYS A 116 -1.94 -18.36 -14.08
N VAL A 117 -2.30 -17.77 -12.95
CA VAL A 117 -1.40 -16.94 -12.14
C VAL A 117 -0.51 -17.86 -11.29
N LYS A 118 0.79 -17.78 -11.47
CA LYS A 118 1.74 -18.46 -10.60
C LYS A 118 1.94 -17.65 -9.32
N VAL A 119 1.76 -18.28 -8.18
CA VAL A 119 1.96 -17.67 -6.86
C VAL A 119 2.95 -18.47 -6.03
N GLN A 120 3.87 -17.76 -5.37
CA GLN A 120 4.74 -18.35 -4.37
C GLN A 120 3.99 -18.35 -3.03
N THR A 121 3.84 -19.51 -2.44
CA THR A 121 3.25 -19.69 -1.12
C THR A 121 4.25 -20.28 -0.13
N ALA A 122 3.93 -20.27 1.15
CA ALA A 122 4.74 -20.94 2.16
C ALA A 122 4.92 -22.45 1.89
N ASN A 123 3.99 -23.06 1.16
CA ASN A 123 4.00 -24.47 0.80
C ASN A 123 4.64 -24.73 -0.58
N GLY A 124 5.24 -23.70 -1.22
CA GLY A 124 5.84 -23.79 -2.55
C GLY A 124 5.05 -23.03 -3.61
N MET A 125 5.32 -23.36 -4.87
CA MET A 125 4.63 -22.78 -6.01
C MET A 125 3.21 -23.35 -6.15
N SER A 126 2.25 -22.47 -6.30
CA SER A 126 0.85 -22.80 -6.57
C SER A 126 0.34 -22.02 -7.79
N ARG A 127 -0.84 -22.39 -8.28
CA ARG A 127 -1.56 -21.62 -9.30
C ARG A 127 -2.78 -20.99 -8.68
N ALA A 128 -3.14 -19.81 -9.16
CA ALA A 128 -4.31 -19.07 -8.74
C ALA A 128 -5.10 -18.58 -9.95
N ALA A 129 -6.40 -18.45 -9.78
CA ALA A 129 -7.28 -17.78 -10.74
C ALA A 129 -7.50 -16.34 -10.29
N LEU A 130 -7.47 -15.42 -11.25
CA LEU A 130 -7.77 -14.00 -10.98
C LEU A 130 -9.28 -13.84 -10.77
N ALA A 131 -9.65 -13.11 -9.72
CA ALA A 131 -11.02 -12.74 -9.41
C ALA A 131 -11.12 -11.26 -9.04
N ARG A 132 -12.32 -10.72 -9.08
CA ARG A 132 -12.63 -9.38 -8.60
C ARG A 132 -13.74 -9.47 -7.57
N ILE A 133 -13.57 -8.73 -6.49
CA ILE A 133 -14.54 -8.57 -5.41
C ILE A 133 -15.06 -7.14 -5.49
N ASP A 134 -16.37 -6.98 -5.50
CA ASP A 134 -16.99 -5.65 -5.63
C ASP A 134 -16.81 -4.84 -4.35
N VAL A 135 -16.95 -5.47 -3.18
CA VAL A 135 -16.83 -4.78 -1.90
C VAL A 135 -16.32 -5.70 -0.78
N ILE A 136 -15.35 -5.20 -0.02
CA ILE A 136 -14.92 -5.79 1.26
C ILE A 136 -15.17 -4.76 2.36
N GLU A 137 -15.91 -5.16 3.38
CA GLU A 137 -16.25 -4.32 4.53
C GLU A 137 -15.70 -4.96 5.81
N ILE A 138 -14.99 -4.16 6.58
CA ILE A 138 -14.52 -4.52 7.93
C ILE A 138 -15.08 -3.47 8.89
N GLU A 139 -16.12 -3.82 9.61
CA GLU A 139 -16.90 -2.87 10.43
C GLU A 139 -17.33 -1.64 9.61
N ASN A 140 -16.67 -0.50 9.82
CA ASN A 140 -16.96 0.77 9.14
C ASN A 140 -15.97 1.11 8.01
N ILE A 141 -14.97 0.27 7.77
CA ILE A 141 -14.01 0.40 6.66
C ILE A 141 -14.58 -0.30 5.44
N VAL A 142 -14.61 0.38 4.29
CA VAL A 142 -15.18 -0.15 3.05
C VAL A 142 -14.21 0.06 1.90
N VAL A 143 -13.76 -1.03 1.29
CA VAL A 143 -12.90 -1.00 0.09
C VAL A 143 -13.62 -1.68 -1.07
N ARG A 144 -13.68 -1.00 -2.20
CA ARG A 144 -14.37 -1.48 -3.41
C ARG A 144 -13.38 -1.90 -4.49
N ASP A 145 -13.84 -2.69 -5.46
CA ASP A 145 -13.03 -3.13 -6.60
C ASP A 145 -11.70 -3.75 -6.20
N VAL A 146 -11.75 -4.79 -5.40
CA VAL A 146 -10.56 -5.46 -4.88
C VAL A 146 -10.19 -6.64 -5.78
N VAL A 147 -8.97 -6.63 -6.28
CA VAL A 147 -8.42 -7.78 -7.00
C VAL A 147 -8.09 -8.88 -6.01
N ALA A 148 -8.57 -10.08 -6.28
CA ALA A 148 -8.34 -11.26 -5.48
C ALA A 148 -7.79 -12.42 -6.32
N LEU A 149 -7.14 -13.35 -5.66
CA LEU A 149 -6.64 -14.59 -6.23
C LEU A 149 -7.37 -15.76 -5.57
N VAL A 150 -8.04 -16.57 -6.37
CA VAL A 150 -8.64 -17.82 -5.90
C VAL A 150 -7.61 -18.93 -6.01
N GLN A 151 -7.35 -19.63 -4.91
CA GLN A 151 -6.41 -20.73 -4.84
C GLN A 151 -7.12 -22.03 -4.47
N PRO A 152 -6.61 -23.19 -4.91
CA PRO A 152 -7.10 -24.48 -4.44
C PRO A 152 -7.04 -24.58 -2.90
N ASP A 153 -7.97 -25.28 -2.30
CA ASP A 153 -8.11 -25.35 -0.83
C ASP A 153 -6.88 -25.98 -0.15
N GLU A 154 -6.19 -26.89 -0.84
CA GLU A 154 -4.95 -27.51 -0.37
C GLU A 154 -3.75 -26.56 -0.36
N ALA A 155 -3.78 -25.51 -1.21
CA ALA A 155 -2.71 -24.54 -1.30
C ALA A 155 -2.86 -23.42 -0.27
N LEU A 156 -4.07 -23.17 0.25
CA LEU A 156 -4.39 -22.06 1.13
C LEU A 156 -5.20 -22.52 2.35
N LYS A 157 -4.60 -22.44 3.54
CA LYS A 157 -5.23 -22.88 4.79
C LYS A 157 -6.38 -22.00 5.26
N GLY A 158 -6.45 -20.76 4.83
CA GLY A 158 -7.48 -19.76 5.15
C GLY A 158 -7.37 -18.57 4.24
N ASN A 159 -8.40 -17.75 4.16
CA ASN A 159 -8.38 -16.56 3.32
C ASN A 159 -7.37 -15.54 3.86
N LEU A 160 -6.68 -14.84 2.95
CA LEU A 160 -5.70 -13.81 3.29
C LEU A 160 -6.19 -12.44 2.85
N LEU A 161 -6.07 -11.47 3.75
CA LEU A 161 -6.30 -10.07 3.46
C LEU A 161 -4.97 -9.43 3.08
N GLY A 162 -4.66 -9.44 1.77
CA GLY A 162 -3.38 -9.00 1.23
C GLY A 162 -3.35 -7.54 0.78
N MET A 163 -2.27 -7.17 0.10
CA MET A 163 -1.95 -5.78 -0.24
C MET A 163 -2.93 -5.12 -1.22
N THR A 164 -3.67 -5.86 -2.04
CA THR A 164 -4.72 -5.25 -2.88
C THR A 164 -5.84 -4.59 -2.07
N PHE A 165 -6.03 -5.00 -0.83
CA PHE A 165 -6.89 -4.32 0.15
C PHE A 165 -6.08 -3.38 1.04
N LEU A 166 -5.02 -3.87 1.69
CA LEU A 166 -4.30 -3.15 2.74
C LEU A 166 -3.66 -1.84 2.24
N SER A 167 -3.20 -1.78 1.00
CA SER A 167 -2.62 -0.56 0.42
C SER A 167 -3.64 0.56 0.19
N ARG A 168 -4.93 0.29 0.31
CA ARG A 168 -6.01 1.27 0.13
C ARG A 168 -6.51 1.90 1.42
N ILE A 169 -5.94 1.47 2.54
CA ILE A 169 -6.20 1.96 3.88
C ILE A 169 -4.87 2.26 4.58
N ARG A 170 -4.93 3.00 5.65
CA ARG A 170 -3.79 3.11 6.55
C ARG A 170 -3.84 1.96 7.54
N PHE A 171 -2.71 1.32 7.81
CA PHE A 171 -2.61 0.33 8.88
C PHE A 171 -1.33 0.55 9.69
N VAL A 172 -1.44 0.37 11.00
CA VAL A 172 -0.34 0.55 11.96
C VAL A 172 -0.30 -0.65 12.89
N HIS A 173 0.86 -1.28 12.97
CA HIS A 173 1.10 -2.35 13.94
C HIS A 173 1.89 -1.79 15.12
N ASP A 174 1.32 -1.85 16.32
CA ASP A 174 1.97 -1.46 17.58
C ASP A 174 1.61 -2.44 18.69
N ARG A 175 2.65 -2.98 19.36
CA ARG A 175 2.56 -3.80 20.57
C ARG A 175 1.50 -4.90 20.51
N GLY A 176 1.48 -5.68 19.42
CA GLY A 176 0.52 -6.78 19.25
C GLY A 176 -0.90 -6.33 18.90
N ARG A 177 -1.07 -5.07 18.50
CA ARG A 177 -2.31 -4.53 17.96
C ARG A 177 -2.08 -4.07 16.52
N LEU A 178 -3.06 -4.31 15.69
CA LEU A 178 -3.10 -3.78 14.33
C LEU A 178 -4.28 -2.83 14.23
N VAL A 179 -4.01 -1.58 13.93
CA VAL A 179 -5.01 -0.53 13.73
C VAL A 179 -5.18 -0.31 12.24
N LEU A 180 -6.40 -0.43 11.75
CA LEU A 180 -6.80 -0.14 10.38
C LEU A 180 -7.59 1.18 10.37
N GLU A 181 -7.29 2.08 9.42
CA GLU A 181 -7.90 3.41 9.31
C GLU A 181 -8.24 3.75 7.85
N GLN A 182 -9.43 4.35 7.64
CA GLN A 182 -9.88 4.86 6.34
C GLN A 182 -10.43 6.27 6.43
#